data_086a1050e635929a75558c38de478b1d
#
_entry.id   086a1050e635929a75558c38de478b1d
#
_cell.length_a   1.000
_cell.length_b   1.000
_cell.length_c   1.000
_cell.angle_alpha   90.00
_cell.angle_beta   90.00
_cell.angle_gamma   90.00
#
_symmetry.space_group_name_H-M   'P 1'
#
loop_
_entity.id
_entity.type
_entity.pdbx_description
1 polymer ?
#
loop_
_entity_poly.entity_id
_entity_poly.type
_entity_poly.pdbx_seq_one_letter_code
_entity_poly.pdbx_strand_id
1 'polypeptide(L)'
;MKANDTIRKEFLTNPAGRIRIALEENASAEYLVLQDGAGAAAGETFWEISLPEGSSLKMVFLSLDGSVSNHLDIALAGGRASCDLSGLSLASGTQWIDYDIRMTHLVPDCQSNQLFKTLVADQAVTHFDGLVKVVPDAQRTEAYQANHNLLLSEQAHAFTRPQLEIYADDVKCSHGATIGRLNADELFYMRSRGIRAEEARLLQQLAFAGEIVDRISTPEWCGQMHVLVEKRLRSAFSAC
;
A
#
# COMPACT_ATOMS: atom_id res chain seq x y z
N MET A 1 -16.13 30.39 11.36
CA MET A 1 -15.97 29.42 12.46
C MET A 1 -14.99 28.37 11.93
N LYS A 2 -13.82 28.19 12.55
CA LYS A 2 -12.90 27.11 12.18
C LYS A 2 -13.55 25.81 12.64
N ALA A 3 -13.90 24.94 11.68
CA ALA A 3 -14.24 23.57 12.01
C ALA A 3 -13.04 22.98 12.75
N ASN A 4 -13.32 22.29 13.85
CA ASN A 4 -12.29 21.57 14.60
C ASN A 4 -11.87 20.39 13.68
N ASP A 5 -10.74 20.53 12.96
CA ASP A 5 -10.17 19.47 12.13
C ASP A 5 -9.62 18.35 13.03
N THR A 6 -10.53 17.63 13.67
CA THR A 6 -10.13 16.43 14.39
C THR A 6 -10.05 15.29 13.39
N ILE A 7 -8.83 14.94 12.99
CA ILE A 7 -8.60 13.78 12.13
C ILE A 7 -8.89 12.51 12.96
N ARG A 8 -9.86 11.72 12.51
CA ARG A 8 -10.10 10.39 13.09
C ARG A 8 -8.93 9.49 12.76
N LYS A 9 -8.29 8.90 13.78
CA LYS A 9 -7.16 7.99 13.60
C LYS A 9 -7.49 6.62 14.18
N GLU A 10 -7.29 5.58 13.39
CA GLU A 10 -7.53 4.20 13.81
C GLU A 10 -6.36 3.30 13.44
N PHE A 11 -5.97 2.44 14.38
CA PHE A 11 -5.00 1.38 14.18
C PHE A 11 -5.72 0.03 14.30
N LEU A 12 -5.74 -0.72 13.18
CA LEU A 12 -6.38 -2.02 13.08
C LEU A 12 -5.31 -3.11 12.95
N THR A 13 -5.43 -4.16 13.76
CA THR A 13 -4.50 -5.31 13.70
C THR A 13 -5.25 -6.55 13.26
N ASN A 14 -4.73 -7.21 12.22
CA ASN A 14 -5.28 -8.43 11.62
C ASN A 14 -6.80 -8.38 11.38
N PRO A 15 -7.32 -7.32 10.74
CA PRO A 15 -8.74 -7.25 10.46
C PRO A 15 -9.15 -8.36 9.49
N ALA A 16 -10.38 -8.86 9.65
CA ALA A 16 -10.95 -9.90 8.80
C ALA A 16 -12.45 -9.66 8.57
N GLY A 17 -12.98 -10.21 7.49
CA GLY A 17 -14.39 -10.07 7.12
C GLY A 17 -14.68 -8.73 6.45
N ARG A 18 -15.90 -8.22 6.64
CA ARG A 18 -16.37 -7.01 5.95
C ARG A 18 -16.27 -5.78 6.83
N ILE A 19 -15.55 -4.77 6.37
CA ILE A 19 -15.33 -3.49 7.03
C ILE A 19 -15.90 -2.38 6.16
N ARG A 20 -16.75 -1.54 6.74
CA ARG A 20 -17.28 -0.35 6.11
C ARG A 20 -16.71 0.90 6.75
N ILE A 21 -16.16 1.77 5.92
CA ILE A 21 -15.71 3.09 6.34
C ILE A 21 -16.62 4.12 5.66
N ALA A 22 -17.37 4.84 6.50
CA ALA A 22 -18.17 5.98 6.06
C ALA A 22 -17.64 7.23 6.77
N LEU A 23 -17.29 8.25 5.99
CA LEU A 23 -16.94 9.56 6.50
C LEU A 23 -18.13 10.51 6.36
N GLU A 24 -18.12 11.57 7.15
CA GLU A 24 -19.00 12.71 6.97
C GLU A 24 -18.39 13.69 5.95
N GLU A 25 -19.20 14.60 5.42
CA GLU A 25 -18.73 15.68 4.56
C GLU A 25 -17.62 16.50 5.26
N ASN A 26 -16.56 16.83 4.53
CA ASN A 26 -15.38 17.55 5.01
C ASN A 26 -14.65 16.88 6.19
N ALA A 27 -14.92 15.61 6.47
CA ALA A 27 -14.20 14.87 7.50
C ALA A 27 -12.88 14.27 6.96
N SER A 28 -11.92 14.13 7.88
CA SER A 28 -10.63 13.48 7.58
C SER A 28 -10.40 12.28 8.47
N ALA A 29 -9.89 11.20 7.88
CA ALA A 29 -9.52 10.00 8.63
C ALA A 29 -8.18 9.42 8.18
N GLU A 30 -7.45 8.83 9.12
CA GLU A 30 -6.23 8.07 8.89
C GLU A 30 -6.38 6.68 9.49
N TYR A 31 -6.10 5.65 8.69
CA TYR A 31 -6.09 4.26 9.13
C TYR A 31 -4.71 3.66 8.93
N LEU A 32 -4.18 3.04 9.96
CA LEU A 32 -3.06 2.11 9.88
C LEU A 32 -3.60 0.69 10.03
N VAL A 33 -3.36 -0.15 9.05
CA VAL A 33 -3.78 -1.56 9.02
C VAL A 33 -2.53 -2.43 9.08
N LEU A 34 -2.35 -3.14 10.18
CA LEU A 34 -1.26 -4.10 10.36
C LEU A 34 -1.81 -5.53 10.20
N GLN A 35 -1.19 -6.30 9.32
CA GLN A 35 -1.42 -7.72 9.11
C GLN A 35 -0.10 -8.44 9.36
N ASP A 36 0.06 -8.99 10.56
CA ASP A 36 1.27 -9.69 11.02
C ASP A 36 0.98 -11.14 11.39
N GLY A 37 0.00 -11.73 10.77
CA GLY A 37 -0.64 -13.04 10.88
C GLY A 37 0.16 -14.23 11.40
N ALA A 38 1.06 -14.01 12.34
CA ALA A 38 1.87 -15.04 12.96
C ALA A 38 0.99 -16.17 13.53
N GLY A 39 0.72 -17.18 12.70
CA GLY A 39 -0.06 -18.35 13.06
C GLY A 39 -1.57 -18.28 12.81
N ALA A 40 -2.08 -17.22 12.20
CA ALA A 40 -3.47 -17.14 11.79
C ALA A 40 -3.70 -17.82 10.43
N ALA A 41 -4.89 -18.41 10.23
CA ALA A 41 -5.35 -18.83 8.91
C ALA A 41 -5.36 -17.61 7.96
N ALA A 42 -5.17 -17.86 6.66
CA ALA A 42 -5.27 -16.82 5.63
C ALA A 42 -6.52 -15.95 5.85
N GLY A 43 -6.31 -14.66 6.05
CA GLY A 43 -7.38 -13.71 6.31
C GLY A 43 -7.86 -13.07 5.02
N GLU A 44 -9.18 -13.04 4.81
CA GLU A 44 -9.80 -12.30 3.72
C GLU A 44 -10.56 -11.11 4.29
N THR A 45 -10.30 -9.93 3.76
CA THR A 45 -10.90 -8.67 4.24
C THR A 45 -11.52 -7.91 3.08
N PHE A 46 -12.78 -7.55 3.23
CA PHE A 46 -13.54 -6.74 2.26
C PHE A 46 -13.76 -5.34 2.82
N TRP A 47 -13.23 -4.34 2.13
CA TRP A 47 -13.33 -2.94 2.49
C TRP A 47 -14.33 -2.24 1.58
N GLU A 48 -15.39 -1.68 2.14
CA GLU A 48 -16.38 -0.86 1.44
C GLU A 48 -16.23 0.58 1.94
N ILE A 49 -15.79 1.48 1.06
CA ILE A 49 -15.43 2.85 1.44
C ILE A 49 -16.14 3.84 0.52
N SER A 50 -16.82 4.81 1.09
CA SER A 50 -17.43 5.90 0.34
C SER A 50 -17.00 7.24 0.91
N LEU A 51 -16.49 8.09 0.03
CA LEU A 51 -15.93 9.39 0.36
C LEU A 51 -16.88 10.50 -0.12
N PRO A 52 -17.60 11.16 0.80
CA PRO A 52 -18.50 12.28 0.48
C PRO A 52 -17.70 13.56 0.21
N GLU A 53 -18.43 14.66 -0.04
CA GLU A 53 -17.85 15.95 -0.42
C GLU A 53 -16.82 16.45 0.57
N GLY A 54 -15.65 16.87 0.05
CA GLY A 54 -14.55 17.45 0.81
C GLY A 54 -13.88 16.50 1.80
N SER A 55 -14.26 15.22 1.84
CA SER A 55 -13.65 14.25 2.76
C SER A 55 -12.27 13.81 2.30
N SER A 56 -11.42 13.44 3.26
CA SER A 56 -10.06 12.96 3.02
C SER A 56 -9.80 11.67 3.78
N LEU A 57 -9.37 10.64 3.06
CA LEU A 57 -8.99 9.37 3.64
C LEU A 57 -7.52 9.06 3.35
N LYS A 58 -6.79 8.70 4.38
CA LYS A 58 -5.45 8.15 4.27
C LYS A 58 -5.43 6.74 4.88
N MET A 59 -4.98 5.76 4.11
CA MET A 59 -4.82 4.38 4.62
C MET A 59 -3.43 3.86 4.31
N VAL A 60 -2.81 3.26 5.32
CA VAL A 60 -1.52 2.58 5.18
C VAL A 60 -1.70 1.13 5.60
N PHE A 61 -1.45 0.21 4.68
CA PHE A 61 -1.45 -1.23 4.93
C PHE A 61 -0.02 -1.73 5.12
N LEU A 62 0.19 -2.54 6.14
CA LEU A 62 1.44 -3.25 6.39
C LEU A 62 1.12 -4.75 6.52
N SER A 63 1.28 -5.51 5.43
CA SER A 63 1.13 -6.96 5.40
C SER A 63 2.51 -7.58 5.58
N LEU A 64 2.89 -7.83 6.83
CA LEU A 64 4.27 -8.17 7.20
C LEU A 64 4.50 -9.66 7.41
N ASP A 65 3.46 -10.43 7.70
CA ASP A 65 3.53 -11.88 7.89
C ASP A 65 2.18 -12.55 7.64
N GLY A 66 2.21 -13.83 7.21
CA GLY A 66 1.01 -14.61 6.91
C GLY A 66 0.53 -14.44 5.47
N SER A 67 -0.50 -15.21 5.13
CA SER A 67 -1.20 -15.10 3.84
C SER A 67 -2.48 -14.29 4.02
N VAL A 68 -2.68 -13.26 3.19
CA VAL A 68 -3.82 -12.35 3.31
C VAL A 68 -4.38 -11.97 1.94
N SER A 69 -5.68 -11.71 1.88
CA SER A 69 -6.37 -11.15 0.73
C SER A 69 -7.15 -9.90 1.13
N ASN A 70 -6.89 -8.78 0.45
CA ASN A 70 -7.56 -7.52 0.69
C ASN A 70 -8.33 -7.09 -0.56
N HIS A 71 -9.65 -7.01 -0.45
CA HIS A 71 -10.55 -6.50 -1.49
C HIS A 71 -11.03 -5.11 -1.08
N LEU A 72 -10.66 -4.09 -1.85
CA LEU A 72 -11.00 -2.71 -1.55
C LEU A 72 -11.91 -2.14 -2.63
N ASP A 73 -13.12 -1.76 -2.28
CA ASP A 73 -14.03 -1.00 -3.12
C ASP A 73 -14.18 0.41 -2.57
N ILE A 74 -13.59 1.39 -3.27
CA ILE A 74 -13.47 2.77 -2.82
C ILE A 74 -14.14 3.68 -3.83
N ALA A 75 -15.17 4.42 -3.40
CA ALA A 75 -15.89 5.38 -4.21
C ALA A 75 -15.64 6.82 -3.73
N LEU A 76 -15.11 7.67 -4.59
CA LEU A 76 -15.08 9.12 -4.40
C LEU A 76 -16.40 9.68 -4.91
N ALA A 77 -17.38 9.82 -4.00
CA ALA A 77 -18.78 10.11 -4.30
C ALA A 77 -19.16 11.58 -4.14
N GLY A 78 -18.32 12.40 -3.52
CA GLY A 78 -18.51 13.84 -3.38
C GLY A 78 -17.35 14.64 -3.92
N GLY A 79 -17.62 15.83 -4.45
CA GLY A 79 -16.59 16.71 -5.04
C GLY A 79 -15.49 17.06 -4.02
N ARG A 80 -14.25 17.24 -4.47
CA ARG A 80 -13.07 17.48 -3.64
C ARG A 80 -12.74 16.37 -2.64
N ALA A 81 -13.30 15.18 -2.80
CA ALA A 81 -12.89 14.00 -2.03
C ALA A 81 -11.47 13.57 -2.40
N SER A 82 -10.71 13.12 -1.42
CA SER A 82 -9.33 12.65 -1.62
C SER A 82 -9.06 11.33 -0.92
N CYS A 83 -8.28 10.46 -1.59
CA CYS A 83 -7.86 9.17 -1.04
C CYS A 83 -6.35 8.94 -1.26
N ASP A 84 -5.58 8.82 -0.20
CA ASP A 84 -4.17 8.37 -0.23
C ASP A 84 -4.09 6.95 0.34
N LEU A 85 -3.83 5.99 -0.53
CA LEU A 85 -3.77 4.56 -0.21
C LEU A 85 -2.35 4.04 -0.41
N SER A 86 -1.76 3.48 0.62
CA SER A 86 -0.40 2.96 0.57
C SER A 86 -0.32 1.56 1.17
N GLY A 87 0.55 0.71 0.62
CA GLY A 87 0.73 -0.65 1.12
C GLY A 87 2.16 -1.14 1.04
N LEU A 88 2.63 -1.79 2.11
CA LEU A 88 3.87 -2.56 2.14
C LEU A 88 3.53 -4.03 2.38
N SER A 89 4.01 -4.89 1.49
CA SER A 89 3.88 -6.34 1.61
C SER A 89 5.24 -7.00 1.76
N LEU A 90 5.41 -7.85 2.78
CA LEU A 90 6.59 -8.68 3.00
C LEU A 90 6.18 -10.15 2.98
N ALA A 91 6.36 -10.81 1.83
CA ALA A 91 5.99 -12.21 1.65
C ALA A 91 7.22 -13.12 1.59
N SER A 92 7.26 -14.17 2.39
CA SER A 92 8.35 -15.16 2.43
C SER A 92 7.83 -16.59 2.60
N GLY A 93 8.69 -17.59 2.45
CA GLY A 93 8.30 -19.00 2.51
C GLY A 93 7.34 -19.36 1.37
N THR A 94 6.14 -19.81 1.70
CA THR A 94 5.06 -20.15 0.76
C THR A 94 3.84 -19.24 0.91
N GLN A 95 4.04 -18.05 1.51
CA GLN A 95 2.98 -17.08 1.75
C GLN A 95 2.46 -16.49 0.43
N TRP A 96 1.21 -16.05 0.46
CA TRP A 96 0.61 -15.29 -0.61
C TRP A 96 -0.06 -14.03 -0.05
N ILE A 97 0.08 -12.91 -0.76
CA ILE A 97 -0.52 -11.62 -0.38
C ILE A 97 -1.21 -11.06 -1.62
N ASP A 98 -2.52 -10.85 -1.52
CA ASP A 98 -3.34 -10.34 -2.62
C ASP A 98 -3.97 -9.00 -2.27
N TYR A 99 -3.94 -8.09 -3.24
CA TYR A 99 -4.69 -6.84 -3.24
C TYR A 99 -5.52 -6.72 -4.51
N ASP A 100 -6.85 -6.69 -4.36
CA ASP A 100 -7.82 -6.33 -5.40
C ASP A 100 -8.43 -4.97 -5.03
N ILE A 101 -8.10 -3.94 -5.79
CA ILE A 101 -8.46 -2.56 -5.47
C ILE A 101 -9.27 -1.97 -6.61
N ARG A 102 -10.47 -1.49 -6.30
CA ARG A 102 -11.32 -0.70 -7.19
C ARG A 102 -11.46 0.71 -6.63
N MET A 103 -10.88 1.67 -7.32
CA MET A 103 -10.97 3.09 -7.00
C MET A 103 -11.84 3.77 -8.04
N THR A 104 -13.06 4.20 -7.67
CA THR A 104 -13.99 4.80 -8.60
C THR A 104 -14.20 6.28 -8.30
N HIS A 105 -13.89 7.13 -9.27
CA HIS A 105 -14.19 8.57 -9.24
C HIS A 105 -15.55 8.78 -9.89
N LEU A 106 -16.56 9.18 -9.08
CA LEU A 106 -17.94 9.33 -9.50
C LEU A 106 -18.31 10.78 -9.83
N VAL A 107 -17.54 11.75 -9.35
CA VAL A 107 -17.83 13.19 -9.45
C VAL A 107 -16.54 13.97 -9.70
N PRO A 108 -16.65 15.24 -10.17
CA PRO A 108 -15.48 16.07 -10.50
C PRO A 108 -14.62 16.44 -9.28
N ASP A 109 -13.41 16.96 -9.58
CA ASP A 109 -12.47 17.56 -8.63
C ASP A 109 -11.94 16.60 -7.54
N CYS A 110 -11.95 15.30 -7.79
CA CYS A 110 -11.48 14.30 -6.84
C CYS A 110 -10.03 13.90 -7.09
N GLN A 111 -9.35 13.47 -6.02
CA GLN A 111 -7.96 13.04 -6.07
C GLN A 111 -7.77 11.66 -5.46
N SER A 112 -6.98 10.80 -6.11
CA SER A 112 -6.52 9.56 -5.53
C SER A 112 -5.04 9.31 -5.81
N ASN A 113 -4.34 8.79 -4.81
CA ASN A 113 -2.94 8.38 -4.94
C ASN A 113 -2.77 6.99 -4.31
N GLN A 114 -2.21 6.06 -5.08
CA GLN A 114 -1.96 4.69 -4.63
C GLN A 114 -0.48 4.37 -4.79
N LEU A 115 0.17 3.93 -3.71
CA LEU A 115 1.54 3.41 -3.75
C LEU A 115 1.64 2.10 -3.00
N PHE A 116 1.92 1.03 -3.72
CA PHE A 116 2.15 -0.29 -3.15
C PHE A 116 3.57 -0.75 -3.42
N LYS A 117 4.23 -1.24 -2.37
CA LYS A 117 5.57 -1.80 -2.44
C LYS A 117 5.61 -3.20 -1.86
N THR A 118 6.28 -4.11 -2.55
CA THR A 118 6.29 -5.52 -2.18
C THR A 118 7.71 -6.07 -2.22
N LEU A 119 8.11 -6.78 -1.17
CA LEU A 119 9.31 -7.62 -1.16
C LEU A 119 8.85 -9.09 -1.08
N VAL A 120 9.32 -9.90 -2.02
CA VAL A 120 8.93 -11.30 -2.15
C VAL A 120 10.16 -12.19 -2.13
N ALA A 121 10.19 -13.16 -1.22
CA ALA A 121 11.29 -14.08 -1.03
C ALA A 121 10.84 -15.54 -1.08
N ASP A 122 11.79 -16.46 -1.15
CA ASP A 122 11.58 -17.91 -1.21
C ASP A 122 10.66 -18.33 -2.36
N GLN A 123 9.52 -18.96 -2.06
CA GLN A 123 8.49 -19.40 -3.01
C GLN A 123 7.18 -18.59 -2.83
N ALA A 124 7.25 -17.46 -2.15
CA ALA A 124 6.07 -16.64 -1.92
C ALA A 124 5.55 -16.02 -3.22
N VAL A 125 4.25 -15.74 -3.22
CA VAL A 125 3.54 -15.19 -4.38
C VAL A 125 2.73 -13.98 -3.95
N THR A 126 2.75 -12.93 -4.77
CA THR A 126 1.91 -11.76 -4.53
C THR A 126 1.15 -11.35 -5.77
N HIS A 127 -0.08 -10.88 -5.58
CA HIS A 127 -0.92 -10.34 -6.64
C HIS A 127 -1.35 -8.91 -6.28
N PHE A 128 -1.24 -8.04 -7.24
CA PHE A 128 -1.80 -6.69 -7.19
C PHE A 128 -2.67 -6.48 -8.42
N ASP A 129 -3.97 -6.35 -8.21
CA ASP A 129 -4.95 -5.98 -9.22
C ASP A 129 -5.56 -4.64 -8.83
N GLY A 130 -5.25 -3.59 -9.57
CA GLY A 130 -5.64 -2.24 -9.22
C GLY A 130 -6.36 -1.55 -10.37
N LEU A 131 -7.69 -1.41 -10.27
CA LEU A 131 -8.50 -0.66 -11.21
C LEU A 131 -8.77 0.75 -10.69
N VAL A 132 -8.41 1.76 -11.48
CA VAL A 132 -8.90 3.13 -11.31
C VAL A 132 -9.91 3.42 -12.40
N LYS A 133 -11.15 3.74 -12.00
CA LYS A 133 -12.25 4.08 -12.90
C LYS A 133 -12.66 5.53 -12.72
N VAL A 134 -12.73 6.27 -13.83
CA VAL A 134 -13.20 7.66 -13.87
C VAL A 134 -14.42 7.72 -14.79
N VAL A 135 -15.60 8.01 -14.22
CA VAL A 135 -16.84 8.10 -15.00
C VAL A 135 -16.88 9.37 -15.87
N PRO A 136 -17.76 9.47 -16.89
CA PRO A 136 -17.75 10.59 -17.84
C PRO A 136 -17.82 11.98 -17.20
N ASP A 137 -18.60 12.13 -16.15
CA ASP A 137 -18.83 13.42 -15.47
C ASP A 137 -17.74 13.76 -14.43
N ALA A 138 -16.83 12.85 -14.13
CA ALA A 138 -15.77 13.06 -13.13
C ALA A 138 -14.57 13.86 -13.71
N GLN A 139 -14.86 15.05 -14.23
CA GLN A 139 -13.85 15.94 -14.79
C GLN A 139 -12.89 16.50 -13.72
N ARG A 140 -11.70 16.89 -14.11
CA ARG A 140 -10.62 17.39 -13.25
C ARG A 140 -10.20 16.41 -12.16
N THR A 141 -10.40 15.11 -12.43
CA THR A 141 -9.85 14.03 -11.60
C THR A 141 -8.32 13.99 -11.73
N GLU A 142 -7.65 13.84 -10.59
CA GLU A 142 -6.22 13.47 -10.53
C GLU A 142 -6.09 12.10 -9.86
N ALA A 143 -5.63 11.09 -10.61
CA ALA A 143 -5.52 9.72 -10.11
C ALA A 143 -4.18 9.08 -10.48
N TYR A 144 -3.42 8.71 -9.47
CA TYR A 144 -2.09 8.13 -9.63
C TYR A 144 -2.03 6.75 -8.95
N GLN A 145 -1.47 5.76 -9.65
CA GLN A 145 -1.29 4.43 -9.11
C GLN A 145 0.11 3.91 -9.42
N ALA A 146 0.83 3.47 -8.40
CA ALA A 146 2.15 2.86 -8.54
C ALA A 146 2.25 1.56 -7.74
N ASN A 147 2.81 0.52 -8.36
CA ASN A 147 3.12 -0.75 -7.69
C ASN A 147 4.56 -1.16 -8.01
N HIS A 148 5.39 -1.26 -6.98
CA HIS A 148 6.79 -1.62 -7.10
C HIS A 148 7.09 -2.92 -6.36
N ASN A 149 7.70 -3.88 -7.04
CA ASN A 149 7.96 -5.21 -6.50
C ASN A 149 9.45 -5.54 -6.59
N LEU A 150 10.03 -6.06 -5.51
CA LEU A 150 11.38 -6.60 -5.48
C LEU A 150 11.34 -8.10 -5.21
N LEU A 151 11.85 -8.88 -6.17
CA LEU A 151 12.02 -10.31 -6.03
C LEU A 151 13.41 -10.59 -5.44
N LEU A 152 13.45 -11.25 -4.29
CA LEU A 152 14.66 -11.51 -3.54
C LEU A 152 15.17 -12.95 -3.75
N SER A 153 14.37 -13.82 -4.38
CA SER A 153 14.74 -15.19 -4.75
C SER A 153 14.29 -15.53 -6.18
N GLU A 154 14.80 -16.63 -6.73
CA GLU A 154 14.45 -17.08 -8.09
C GLU A 154 13.03 -17.66 -8.18
N GLN A 155 12.53 -18.22 -7.09
CA GLN A 155 11.22 -18.88 -7.03
C GLN A 155 10.12 -17.93 -6.52
N ALA A 156 10.45 -16.69 -6.16
CA ALA A 156 9.49 -15.67 -5.78
C ALA A 156 8.76 -15.12 -7.00
N HIS A 157 7.46 -14.89 -6.88
CA HIS A 157 6.64 -14.37 -7.97
C HIS A 157 5.81 -13.17 -7.51
N ALA A 158 5.77 -12.13 -8.34
CA ALA A 158 4.86 -11.01 -8.18
C ALA A 158 4.06 -10.80 -9.47
N PHE A 159 2.74 -10.81 -9.36
CA PHE A 159 1.82 -10.50 -10.44
C PHE A 159 1.22 -9.13 -10.21
N THR A 160 1.33 -8.25 -11.20
CA THR A 160 0.83 -6.88 -11.07
C THR A 160 0.03 -6.51 -12.30
N ARG A 161 -1.20 -6.04 -12.08
CA ARG A 161 -2.15 -5.65 -13.13
C ARG A 161 -2.80 -4.30 -12.80
N PRO A 162 -2.07 -3.20 -12.95
CA PRO A 162 -2.69 -1.88 -12.84
C PRO A 162 -3.55 -1.59 -14.09
N GLN A 163 -4.74 -1.04 -13.89
CA GLN A 163 -5.72 -0.77 -14.94
C GLN A 163 -6.32 0.63 -14.79
N LEU A 164 -6.55 1.30 -15.92
CA LEU A 164 -7.25 2.58 -16.00
C LEU A 164 -8.45 2.46 -16.94
N GLU A 165 -9.63 2.80 -16.44
CA GLU A 165 -10.84 3.00 -17.23
C GLU A 165 -11.24 4.47 -17.16
N ILE A 166 -10.84 5.25 -18.14
CA ILE A 166 -11.01 6.71 -18.14
C ILE A 166 -12.07 7.09 -19.17
N TYR A 167 -13.17 7.65 -18.71
CA TYR A 167 -14.30 8.09 -19.54
C TYR A 167 -14.52 9.60 -19.52
N ALA A 168 -13.69 10.36 -18.81
CA ALA A 168 -13.67 11.82 -18.78
C ALA A 168 -12.47 12.38 -19.55
N ASP A 169 -12.60 13.57 -20.13
CA ASP A 169 -11.59 14.16 -21.03
C ASP A 169 -10.56 15.03 -20.29
N ASP A 170 -11.00 15.84 -19.31
CA ASP A 170 -10.15 16.75 -18.54
C ASP A 170 -9.68 16.09 -17.25
N VAL A 171 -8.68 15.23 -17.35
CA VAL A 171 -8.15 14.48 -16.20
C VAL A 171 -6.63 14.32 -16.26
N LYS A 172 -6.01 14.05 -15.11
CA LYS A 172 -4.59 13.66 -14.98
C LYS A 172 -4.54 12.29 -14.32
N CYS A 173 -4.42 11.25 -15.13
CA CYS A 173 -4.37 9.88 -14.64
C CYS A 173 -3.13 9.16 -15.15
N SER A 174 -2.45 8.46 -14.27
CA SER A 174 -1.34 7.59 -14.65
C SER A 174 -1.25 6.36 -13.76
N HIS A 175 -0.72 5.29 -14.32
CA HIS A 175 -0.33 4.13 -13.54
C HIS A 175 1.07 3.66 -13.93
N GLY A 176 1.71 2.92 -13.01
CA GLY A 176 3.02 2.31 -13.25
C GLY A 176 3.21 1.07 -12.39
N ALA A 177 3.88 0.07 -12.95
CA ALA A 177 4.29 -1.10 -12.20
C ALA A 177 5.73 -1.46 -12.54
N THR A 178 6.47 -1.93 -11.55
CA THR A 178 7.82 -2.46 -11.72
C THR A 178 7.97 -3.78 -10.99
N ILE A 179 8.72 -4.70 -11.61
CA ILE A 179 9.21 -5.91 -10.97
C ILE A 179 10.71 -5.93 -11.20
N GLY A 180 11.48 -5.92 -10.11
CA GLY A 180 12.93 -5.85 -10.16
C GLY A 180 13.60 -6.68 -9.08
N ARG A 181 14.89 -6.49 -8.95
CA ARG A 181 15.74 -7.07 -7.90
C ARG A 181 16.53 -5.96 -7.22
N LEU A 182 17.20 -6.27 -6.12
CA LEU A 182 18.11 -5.32 -5.46
C LEU A 182 19.18 -4.84 -6.45
N ASN A 183 19.55 -3.57 -6.33
CA ASN A 183 20.51 -2.95 -7.23
C ASN A 183 21.94 -3.49 -6.97
N ALA A 184 22.49 -4.21 -7.95
CA ALA A 184 23.79 -4.85 -7.84
C ALA A 184 24.95 -3.85 -7.72
N ASP A 185 24.85 -2.70 -8.39
CA ASP A 185 25.91 -1.67 -8.35
C ASP A 185 25.94 -0.98 -6.98
N GLU A 186 24.79 -0.71 -6.40
CA GLU A 186 24.71 -0.18 -5.03
C GLU A 186 25.22 -1.19 -4.01
N LEU A 187 24.87 -2.48 -4.16
CA LEU A 187 25.41 -3.54 -3.30
C LEU A 187 26.92 -3.64 -3.43
N PHE A 188 27.46 -3.58 -4.64
CA PHE A 188 28.90 -3.58 -4.87
C PHE A 188 29.56 -2.36 -4.22
N TYR A 189 28.99 -1.17 -4.38
CA TYR A 189 29.51 0.06 -3.78
C TYR A 189 29.54 -0.03 -2.25
N MET A 190 28.45 -0.45 -1.61
CA MET A 190 28.40 -0.61 -0.15
C MET A 190 29.43 -1.62 0.35
N ARG A 191 29.59 -2.75 -0.35
CA ARG A 191 30.61 -3.76 -0.02
C ARG A 191 32.03 -3.24 -0.17
N SER A 192 32.31 -2.43 -1.19
CA SER A 192 33.62 -1.80 -1.38
C SER A 192 33.99 -0.82 -0.26
N ARG A 193 32.99 -0.34 0.49
CA ARG A 193 33.14 0.51 1.68
C ARG A 193 33.20 -0.27 2.99
N GLY A 194 33.25 -1.59 2.93
CA GLY A 194 33.39 -2.47 4.10
C GLY A 194 32.07 -2.89 4.75
N ILE A 195 30.92 -2.57 4.16
CA ILE A 195 29.62 -3.06 4.64
C ILE A 195 29.49 -4.53 4.23
N ARG A 196 29.14 -5.40 5.18
CA ARG A 196 28.92 -6.82 4.89
C ARG A 196 27.76 -7.01 3.92
N ALA A 197 27.81 -8.06 3.10
CA ALA A 197 26.81 -8.29 2.04
C ALA A 197 25.37 -8.37 2.57
N GLU A 198 25.17 -9.04 3.69
CA GLU A 198 23.86 -9.15 4.35
C GLU A 198 23.32 -7.80 4.80
N GLU A 199 24.18 -6.97 5.42
CA GLU A 199 23.80 -5.65 5.88
C GLU A 199 23.53 -4.70 4.70
N ALA A 200 24.29 -4.81 3.61
CA ALA A 200 24.06 -4.02 2.39
C ALA A 200 22.69 -4.34 1.75
N ARG A 201 22.32 -5.64 1.70
CA ARG A 201 20.99 -6.04 1.22
C ARG A 201 19.88 -5.51 2.14
N LEU A 202 20.05 -5.67 3.44
CA LEU A 202 19.09 -5.17 4.42
C LEU A 202 18.89 -3.66 4.29
N LEU A 203 19.95 -2.89 4.10
CA LEU A 203 19.85 -1.43 3.92
C LEU A 203 19.02 -1.05 2.69
N GLN A 204 19.18 -1.75 1.57
CA GLN A 204 18.34 -1.52 0.38
C GLN A 204 16.87 -1.91 0.64
N GLN A 205 16.64 -3.05 1.30
CA GLN A 205 15.28 -3.49 1.66
C GLN A 205 14.60 -2.47 2.60
N LEU A 206 15.34 -1.98 3.60
CA LEU A 206 14.83 -0.95 4.54
C LEU A 206 14.53 0.37 3.83
N ALA A 207 15.41 0.82 2.93
CA ALA A 207 15.16 2.03 2.14
C ALA A 207 13.92 1.88 1.25
N PHE A 208 13.74 0.71 0.63
CA PHE A 208 12.57 0.43 -0.19
C PHE A 208 11.27 0.39 0.63
N ALA A 209 11.28 -0.29 1.78
CA ALA A 209 10.11 -0.42 2.66
C ALA A 209 9.79 0.90 3.38
N GLY A 210 10.82 1.65 3.76
CA GLY A 210 10.71 2.90 4.53
C GLY A 210 9.81 3.93 3.88
N GLU A 211 9.79 4.03 2.55
CA GLU A 211 8.92 4.97 1.83
C GLU A 211 7.43 4.79 2.15
N ILE A 212 6.99 3.57 2.44
CA ILE A 212 5.60 3.31 2.88
C ILE A 212 5.44 3.61 4.37
N VAL A 213 6.39 3.17 5.20
CA VAL A 213 6.31 3.39 6.65
C VAL A 213 6.32 4.90 6.98
N ASP A 214 7.12 5.68 6.25
CA ASP A 214 7.21 7.15 6.41
C ASP A 214 5.91 7.89 6.02
N ARG A 215 4.98 7.21 5.36
CA ARG A 215 3.64 7.76 5.08
C ARG A 215 2.72 7.73 6.29
N ILE A 216 3.05 7.03 7.36
CA ILE A 216 2.27 7.01 8.61
C ILE A 216 2.44 8.37 9.30
N SER A 217 1.33 9.13 9.41
CA SER A 217 1.39 10.51 9.91
C SER A 217 1.53 10.59 11.43
N THR A 218 1.20 9.52 12.16
CA THR A 218 1.33 9.47 13.62
C THR A 218 2.75 9.03 13.99
N PRO A 219 3.58 9.92 14.59
CA PRO A 219 5.00 9.62 14.80
C PRO A 219 5.26 8.39 15.67
N GLU A 220 4.40 8.14 16.67
CA GLU A 220 4.50 6.97 17.52
C GLU A 220 4.29 5.67 16.74
N TRP A 221 3.24 5.61 15.91
CA TRP A 221 2.98 4.45 15.06
C TRP A 221 4.09 4.27 14.02
N CYS A 222 4.52 5.36 13.38
CA CYS A 222 5.62 5.33 12.41
C CYS A 222 6.87 4.70 13.04
N GLY A 223 7.30 5.17 14.21
CA GLY A 223 8.46 4.63 14.91
C GLY A 223 8.31 3.14 15.27
N GLN A 224 7.13 2.73 15.76
CA GLN A 224 6.87 1.32 16.07
C GLN A 224 6.91 0.45 14.81
N MET A 225 6.36 0.92 13.69
CA MET A 225 6.34 0.17 12.43
C MET A 225 7.72 0.06 11.81
N HIS A 226 8.58 1.06 11.90
CA HIS A 226 9.99 0.94 11.49
C HIS A 226 10.71 -0.20 12.21
N VAL A 227 10.56 -0.27 13.54
CA VAL A 227 11.16 -1.35 14.34
C VAL A 227 10.61 -2.72 13.94
N LEU A 228 9.30 -2.82 13.72
CA LEU A 228 8.65 -4.07 13.35
C LEU A 228 9.07 -4.54 11.95
N VAL A 229 9.11 -3.64 10.98
CA VAL A 229 9.54 -3.93 9.61
C VAL A 229 11.02 -4.35 9.58
N GLU A 230 11.90 -3.64 10.29
CA GLU A 230 13.31 -4.04 10.38
C GLU A 230 13.46 -5.42 11.01
N LYS A 231 12.76 -5.70 12.11
CA LYS A 231 12.76 -7.02 12.75
C LYS A 231 12.33 -8.12 11.77
N ARG A 232 11.27 -7.87 11.00
CA ARG A 232 10.75 -8.85 10.02
C ARG A 232 11.75 -9.08 8.88
N LEU A 233 12.34 -8.01 8.34
CA LEU A 233 13.36 -8.11 7.29
C LEU A 233 14.59 -8.89 7.77
N ARG A 234 15.07 -8.63 8.98
CA ARG A 234 16.22 -9.38 9.56
C ARG A 234 15.90 -10.85 9.79
N SER A 235 14.66 -11.20 10.18
CA SER A 235 14.30 -12.59 10.52
C SER A 235 13.99 -13.47 9.32
N ALA A 236 13.34 -12.93 8.29
CA ALA A 236 12.81 -13.73 7.20
C ALA A 236 13.45 -13.45 5.82
N PHE A 237 14.21 -12.36 5.69
CA PHE A 237 14.75 -11.91 4.41
C PHE A 237 16.28 -11.76 4.40
N SER A 238 16.97 -12.09 5.48
CA SER A 238 18.43 -11.94 5.61
C SER A 238 19.23 -12.89 4.73
N ALA A 239 18.67 -14.04 4.37
CA ALA A 239 19.33 -15.06 3.56
C ALA A 239 19.13 -14.88 2.04
N CYS A 240 18.28 -13.93 1.65
CA CYS A 240 17.89 -13.67 0.26
C CYS A 240 18.76 -12.62 -0.41
#